data_50fb7048a241404741651dfbba5bafb3
#
_entry.id   50fb7048a241404741651dfbba5bafb3
#
_cell.length_a   1.000
_cell.length_b   1.000
_cell.length_c   1.000
_cell.angle_alpha   90.00
_cell.angle_beta   90.00
_cell.angle_gamma   90.00
#
_symmetry.space_group_name_H-M   'P 1'
#
loop_
_entity.id
_entity.type
_entity.pdbx_description
1 polymer ?
#
loop_
_entity_poly.entity_id
_entity_poly.type
_entity_poly.pdbx_seq_one_letter_code
_entity_poly.pdbx_strand_id
1 'polypeptide(L)'
;CRQHLLPILESGGLKGGSDFHIVFSPERVKSQLVFARLSKTPKVVGGINAASAAAGEQFYGRWLGAPTINVGTLEAAEFVKLSGMIYRDVNIALANELARFAETAGLNVWPLLDASDTDGETHLLRPGIGVGGHCTPVYPHFLIRGATLLGLRLELIELGRNINDRQPQQQIERLAQTLRGLAGRHVHILGLAFRPRVREDAYTTARSLQTVLINSGAKVTIEDPLYEASELVARGFVPGCVKDGGVDAVVLNTAHPEFEDVDFLDWRAQGVKAVLDGRALWCADDVIDAGLIYLGIGIAARAGTAHETACVEVHT
;
A
#
# COMPACT_ATOMS: atom_id res chain seq x y z
N CYS A 1 0.58 -16.14 -20.09
CA CYS A 1 1.39 -16.33 -21.31
C CYS A 1 0.70 -17.27 -22.30
N ARG A 2 0.43 -18.53 -21.92
CA ARG A 2 -0.07 -19.57 -22.86
C ARG A 2 -1.39 -19.20 -23.54
N GLN A 3 -2.36 -18.66 -22.81
CA GLN A 3 -3.70 -18.38 -23.33
C GLN A 3 -3.80 -17.09 -24.16
N HIS A 4 -2.94 -16.11 -23.91
CA HIS A 4 -3.06 -14.78 -24.53
C HIS A 4 -1.85 -14.41 -25.39
N LEU A 5 -0.64 -14.57 -24.87
CA LEU A 5 0.56 -14.16 -25.58
C LEU A 5 0.95 -15.16 -26.69
N LEU A 6 0.91 -16.46 -26.39
CA LEU A 6 1.30 -17.51 -27.34
C LEU A 6 0.52 -17.44 -28.68
N PRO A 7 -0.82 -17.34 -28.71
CA PRO A 7 -1.55 -17.24 -29.96
C PRO A 7 -1.18 -16.02 -30.80
N ILE A 8 -0.85 -14.90 -30.14
CA ILE A 8 -0.40 -13.68 -30.83
C ILE A 8 0.96 -13.90 -31.48
N LEU A 9 1.91 -14.51 -30.75
CA LEU A 9 3.25 -14.78 -31.28
C LEU A 9 3.23 -15.83 -32.42
N GLU A 10 2.31 -16.79 -32.36
CA GLU A 10 2.15 -17.82 -33.37
C GLU A 10 1.37 -17.36 -34.62
N SER A 11 0.73 -16.18 -34.61
CA SER A 11 -0.05 -15.65 -35.71
C SER A 11 0.78 -15.44 -36.99
N GLY A 12 2.10 -15.31 -36.88
CA GLY A 12 3.06 -15.25 -37.99
C GLY A 12 3.47 -16.60 -38.56
N GLY A 13 2.90 -17.71 -38.08
CA GLY A 13 3.16 -19.08 -38.58
C GLY A 13 4.26 -19.85 -37.84
N LEU A 14 5.03 -19.21 -36.96
CA LEU A 14 6.02 -19.88 -36.11
C LEU A 14 5.34 -20.55 -34.91
N LYS A 15 5.97 -21.61 -34.36
CA LYS A 15 5.45 -22.38 -33.24
C LYS A 15 6.29 -22.20 -31.98
N GLY A 16 5.64 -21.80 -30.90
CA GLY A 16 6.28 -21.67 -29.59
C GLY A 16 6.77 -23.01 -29.06
N GLY A 17 8.00 -23.03 -28.56
CA GLY A 17 8.64 -24.25 -28.03
C GLY A 17 9.39 -25.10 -29.08
N SER A 18 9.15 -24.91 -30.39
CA SER A 18 9.93 -25.49 -31.48
C SER A 18 10.72 -24.45 -32.24
N ASP A 19 10.07 -23.41 -32.74
CA ASP A 19 10.72 -22.39 -33.59
C ASP A 19 11.26 -21.21 -32.75
N PHE A 20 10.68 -20.98 -31.57
CA PHE A 20 11.16 -19.98 -30.63
C PHE A 20 10.85 -20.38 -29.18
N HIS A 21 11.65 -19.89 -28.23
CA HIS A 21 11.43 -20.11 -26.82
C HIS A 21 10.44 -19.10 -26.23
N ILE A 22 9.51 -19.59 -25.41
CA ILE A 22 8.68 -18.74 -24.54
C ILE A 22 9.03 -19.07 -23.09
N VAL A 23 9.40 -18.04 -22.36
CA VAL A 23 9.81 -18.10 -20.96
C VAL A 23 9.07 -17.01 -20.19
N PHE A 24 8.56 -17.34 -19.02
CA PHE A 24 8.09 -16.37 -18.05
C PHE A 24 9.04 -16.30 -16.85
N SER A 25 9.46 -15.10 -16.50
CA SER A 25 10.24 -14.85 -15.29
C SER A 25 9.66 -13.62 -14.59
N PRO A 26 9.01 -13.79 -13.43
CA PRO A 26 8.39 -12.68 -12.72
C PRO A 26 9.43 -11.70 -12.18
N GLU A 27 9.20 -10.40 -12.36
CA GLU A 27 10.00 -9.38 -11.69
C GLU A 27 9.58 -9.27 -10.22
N ARG A 28 10.55 -9.38 -9.29
CA ARG A 28 10.32 -9.38 -7.83
C ARG A 28 11.16 -8.34 -7.10
N VAL A 29 11.85 -7.45 -7.82
CA VAL A 29 12.66 -6.38 -7.25
C VAL A 29 11.80 -5.14 -7.03
N LYS A 30 11.98 -4.46 -5.88
CA LYS A 30 11.30 -3.19 -5.59
C LYS A 30 11.86 -2.09 -6.51
N SER A 31 10.99 -1.19 -6.99
CA SER A 31 11.41 0.07 -7.62
C SER A 31 12.42 0.79 -6.72
N GLN A 32 13.34 1.55 -7.29
CA GLN A 32 14.49 2.20 -6.64
C GLN A 32 15.65 1.24 -6.25
N LEU A 33 15.40 -0.07 -6.11
CA LEU A 33 16.42 -1.07 -5.78
C LEU A 33 16.80 -1.96 -6.98
N VAL A 34 16.27 -1.65 -8.18
CA VAL A 34 16.41 -2.50 -9.35
C VAL A 34 17.88 -2.79 -9.64
N PHE A 35 18.70 -1.77 -9.84
CA PHE A 35 20.12 -1.95 -10.16
C PHE A 35 20.93 -2.62 -9.05
N ALA A 36 20.57 -2.38 -7.78
CA ALA A 36 21.29 -2.95 -6.64
C ALA A 36 20.94 -4.43 -6.38
N ARG A 37 19.75 -4.87 -6.78
CA ARG A 37 19.22 -6.21 -6.42
C ARG A 37 18.90 -7.10 -7.61
N LEU A 38 18.90 -6.60 -8.86
CA LEU A 38 18.45 -7.34 -10.02
C LEU A 38 19.25 -8.63 -10.24
N SER A 39 20.58 -8.56 -10.09
CA SER A 39 21.50 -9.72 -10.20
C SER A 39 21.56 -10.58 -8.94
N LYS A 40 21.18 -10.04 -7.77
CA LYS A 40 21.24 -10.75 -6.49
C LYS A 40 19.97 -11.53 -6.18
N THR A 41 18.82 -11.07 -6.70
CA THR A 41 17.53 -11.74 -6.49
C THR A 41 17.40 -12.92 -7.46
N PRO A 42 17.23 -14.15 -6.97
CA PRO A 42 17.09 -15.31 -7.83
C PRO A 42 15.97 -15.11 -8.85
N LYS A 43 16.23 -15.38 -10.13
CA LYS A 43 15.21 -15.33 -11.19
C LYS A 43 14.46 -16.65 -11.24
N VAL A 44 13.16 -16.59 -10.96
CA VAL A 44 12.27 -17.72 -11.18
C VAL A 44 12.02 -17.83 -12.69
N VAL A 45 12.13 -19.04 -13.25
CA VAL A 45 12.01 -19.28 -14.68
C VAL A 45 11.04 -20.43 -14.91
N GLY A 46 10.07 -20.22 -15.79
CA GLY A 46 9.19 -21.25 -16.31
C GLY A 46 9.10 -21.16 -17.83
N GLY A 47 9.13 -22.27 -18.53
CA GLY A 47 9.08 -22.34 -19.98
C GLY A 47 7.81 -22.97 -20.52
N ILE A 48 7.53 -22.75 -21.82
CA ILE A 48 6.46 -23.46 -22.53
C ILE A 48 6.73 -24.98 -22.57
N ASN A 49 8.01 -25.34 -22.56
CA ASN A 49 8.56 -26.70 -22.43
C ASN A 49 9.93 -26.64 -21.71
N ALA A 50 10.53 -27.81 -21.46
CA ALA A 50 11.80 -27.91 -20.74
C ALA A 50 12.97 -27.19 -21.47
N ALA A 51 13.02 -27.26 -22.80
CA ALA A 51 14.05 -26.57 -23.58
C ALA A 51 13.94 -25.04 -23.44
N SER A 52 12.74 -24.50 -23.42
CA SER A 52 12.50 -23.08 -23.20
C SER A 52 12.86 -22.65 -21.77
N ALA A 53 12.54 -23.46 -20.76
CA ALA A 53 12.93 -23.16 -19.38
C ALA A 53 14.47 -23.13 -19.24
N ALA A 54 15.18 -24.12 -19.81
CA ALA A 54 16.65 -24.15 -19.84
C ALA A 54 17.26 -22.95 -20.55
N ALA A 55 16.68 -22.53 -21.69
CA ALA A 55 17.12 -21.34 -22.41
C ALA A 55 16.95 -20.06 -21.56
N GLY A 56 15.86 -19.95 -20.79
CA GLY A 56 15.64 -18.87 -19.84
C GLY A 56 16.67 -18.82 -18.71
N GLU A 57 17.01 -19.98 -18.13
CA GLU A 57 18.06 -20.10 -17.11
C GLU A 57 19.41 -19.65 -17.67
N GLN A 58 19.79 -20.10 -18.85
CA GLN A 58 21.03 -19.70 -19.51
C GLN A 58 21.05 -18.20 -19.80
N PHE A 59 19.94 -17.62 -20.24
CA PHE A 59 19.81 -16.17 -20.49
C PHE A 59 20.08 -15.36 -19.24
N TYR A 60 19.37 -15.63 -18.14
CA TYR A 60 19.52 -14.89 -16.89
C TYR A 60 20.87 -15.14 -16.21
N GLY A 61 21.38 -16.36 -16.24
CA GLY A 61 22.69 -16.71 -15.71
C GLY A 61 23.82 -15.98 -16.46
N ARG A 62 23.77 -16.00 -17.81
CA ARG A 62 24.83 -15.43 -18.65
C ARG A 62 24.81 -13.89 -18.67
N TRP A 63 23.64 -13.28 -18.84
CA TRP A 63 23.56 -11.85 -19.12
C TRP A 63 23.33 -10.99 -17.86
N LEU A 64 22.74 -11.57 -16.83
CA LEU A 64 22.44 -10.88 -15.59
C LEU A 64 23.31 -11.34 -14.42
N GLY A 65 23.96 -12.49 -14.54
CA GLY A 65 24.71 -13.12 -13.45
C GLY A 65 23.83 -13.48 -12.24
N ALA A 66 22.51 -13.60 -12.43
CA ALA A 66 21.58 -13.88 -11.36
C ALA A 66 21.41 -15.39 -11.16
N PRO A 67 21.32 -15.88 -9.90
CA PRO A 67 20.88 -17.25 -9.64
C PRO A 67 19.50 -17.49 -10.26
N THR A 68 19.26 -18.71 -10.74
CA THR A 68 17.97 -19.09 -11.34
C THR A 68 17.30 -20.19 -10.53
N ILE A 69 15.98 -20.19 -10.51
CA ILE A 69 15.12 -21.22 -9.93
C ILE A 69 14.15 -21.67 -11.03
N ASN A 70 14.37 -22.85 -11.57
CA ASN A 70 13.50 -23.43 -12.57
C ASN A 70 12.27 -24.06 -11.91
N VAL A 71 11.09 -23.58 -12.26
CA VAL A 71 9.79 -24.08 -11.78
C VAL A 71 9.01 -24.84 -12.86
N GLY A 72 9.66 -25.13 -13.99
CA GLY A 72 9.17 -25.97 -15.08
C GLY A 72 8.29 -25.20 -16.06
N THR A 73 7.06 -24.83 -15.69
CA THR A 73 6.06 -24.31 -16.61
C THR A 73 5.88 -22.79 -16.51
N LEU A 74 5.32 -22.20 -17.58
CA LEU A 74 4.92 -20.77 -17.59
C LEU A 74 3.97 -20.47 -16.42
N GLU A 75 2.96 -21.31 -16.23
CA GLU A 75 1.92 -21.18 -15.24
C GLU A 75 2.48 -21.25 -13.79
N ALA A 76 3.45 -22.13 -13.56
CA ALA A 76 4.13 -22.22 -12.26
C ALA A 76 4.89 -20.92 -11.94
N ALA A 77 5.59 -20.35 -12.91
CA ALA A 77 6.32 -19.10 -12.74
C ALA A 77 5.36 -17.89 -12.55
N GLU A 78 4.24 -17.85 -13.27
CA GLU A 78 3.16 -16.86 -13.06
C GLU A 78 2.59 -16.97 -11.64
N PHE A 79 2.33 -18.19 -11.17
CA PHE A 79 1.81 -18.45 -9.82
C PHE A 79 2.75 -17.97 -8.73
N VAL A 80 4.07 -18.11 -8.88
CA VAL A 80 5.05 -17.58 -7.90
C VAL A 80 4.89 -16.07 -7.67
N LYS A 81 4.64 -15.31 -8.74
CA LYS A 81 4.39 -13.87 -8.61
C LYS A 81 3.10 -13.59 -7.85
N LEU A 82 2.04 -14.29 -8.21
CA LEU A 82 0.72 -14.14 -7.57
C LEU A 82 0.77 -14.50 -6.10
N SER A 83 1.40 -15.61 -5.74
CA SER A 83 1.55 -16.07 -4.35
C SER A 83 2.21 -15.02 -3.46
N GLY A 84 3.32 -14.42 -3.91
CA GLY A 84 4.01 -13.39 -3.15
C GLY A 84 3.20 -12.10 -2.96
N MET A 85 2.37 -11.73 -3.95
CA MET A 85 1.51 -10.54 -3.85
C MET A 85 0.29 -10.81 -2.97
N ILE A 86 -0.27 -12.02 -3.03
CA ILE A 86 -1.38 -12.45 -2.16
C ILE A 86 -0.92 -12.55 -0.71
N TYR A 87 0.23 -13.16 -0.46
CA TYR A 87 0.82 -13.16 0.89
C TYR A 87 0.89 -11.74 1.46
N ARG A 88 1.40 -10.80 0.67
CA ARG A 88 1.49 -9.39 1.10
C ARG A 88 0.13 -8.78 1.39
N ASP A 89 -0.85 -8.96 0.50
CA ASP A 89 -2.18 -8.37 0.65
C ASP A 89 -2.94 -8.93 1.86
N VAL A 90 -2.93 -10.26 2.04
CA VAL A 90 -3.55 -10.94 3.19
C VAL A 90 -2.85 -10.58 4.50
N ASN A 91 -1.52 -10.49 4.50
CA ASN A 91 -0.76 -10.12 5.70
C ASN A 91 -1.03 -8.65 6.10
N ILE A 92 -1.16 -7.73 5.14
CA ILE A 92 -1.58 -6.35 5.44
C ILE A 92 -3.02 -6.34 5.99
N ALA A 93 -3.92 -7.15 5.45
CA ALA A 93 -5.28 -7.27 5.97
C ALA A 93 -5.31 -7.77 7.41
N LEU A 94 -4.50 -8.77 7.75
CA LEU A 94 -4.31 -9.24 9.12
C LEU A 94 -3.79 -8.12 10.01
N ALA A 95 -2.74 -7.40 9.58
CA ALA A 95 -2.19 -6.28 10.34
C ALA A 95 -3.23 -5.17 10.58
N ASN A 96 -4.09 -4.88 9.59
CA ASN A 96 -5.19 -3.92 9.72
C ASN A 96 -6.27 -4.39 10.70
N GLU A 97 -6.58 -5.68 10.77
CA GLU A 97 -7.51 -6.21 11.78
C GLU A 97 -6.93 -6.17 13.19
N LEU A 98 -5.63 -6.51 13.35
CA LEU A 98 -4.92 -6.37 14.61
C LEU A 98 -4.85 -4.89 15.07
N ALA A 99 -4.62 -3.98 14.12
CA ALA A 99 -4.64 -2.54 14.39
C ALA A 99 -6.02 -2.09 14.90
N ARG A 100 -7.11 -2.51 14.27
CA ARG A 100 -8.47 -2.19 14.71
C ARG A 100 -8.78 -2.73 16.10
N PHE A 101 -8.32 -3.95 16.41
CA PHE A 101 -8.44 -4.50 17.76
C PHE A 101 -7.67 -3.65 18.77
N ALA A 102 -6.42 -3.29 18.47
CA ALA A 102 -5.58 -2.47 19.35
C ALA A 102 -6.21 -1.09 19.59
N GLU A 103 -6.75 -0.42 18.57
CA GLU A 103 -7.49 0.82 18.68
C GLU A 103 -8.64 0.74 19.70
N THR A 104 -9.39 -0.35 19.66
CA THR A 104 -10.54 -0.59 20.55
C THR A 104 -10.12 -0.98 21.96
N ALA A 105 -9.01 -1.74 22.08
CA ALA A 105 -8.49 -2.21 23.35
C ALA A 105 -7.60 -1.18 24.09
N GLY A 106 -7.40 0.02 23.53
CA GLY A 106 -6.54 1.05 24.12
C GLY A 106 -5.05 0.75 24.01
N LEU A 107 -4.65 -0.09 23.07
CA LEU A 107 -3.26 -0.50 22.83
C LEU A 107 -2.62 0.34 21.70
N ASN A 108 -1.29 0.31 21.64
CA ASN A 108 -0.52 0.73 20.47
C ASN A 108 -0.02 -0.53 19.73
N VAL A 109 -0.51 -0.77 18.52
CA VAL A 109 -0.18 -1.99 17.75
C VAL A 109 1.29 -2.06 17.32
N TRP A 110 1.93 -0.92 17.08
CA TRP A 110 3.23 -0.85 16.43
C TRP A 110 4.34 -1.60 17.18
N PRO A 111 4.63 -1.30 18.46
CA PRO A 111 5.63 -2.05 19.21
C PRO A 111 5.21 -3.52 19.43
N LEU A 112 3.91 -3.82 19.41
CA LEU A 112 3.42 -5.19 19.59
C LEU A 112 3.67 -6.06 18.35
N LEU A 113 3.55 -5.48 17.15
CA LEU A 113 3.93 -6.17 15.91
C LEU A 113 5.43 -6.45 15.87
N ASP A 114 6.27 -5.47 16.28
CA ASP A 114 7.72 -5.66 16.35
C ASP A 114 8.09 -6.77 17.34
N ALA A 115 7.47 -6.77 18.52
CA ALA A 115 7.67 -7.81 19.51
C ALA A 115 7.23 -9.21 19.01
N SER A 116 6.13 -9.28 18.27
CA SER A 116 5.65 -10.53 17.68
C SER A 116 6.60 -11.10 16.62
N ASP A 117 7.32 -10.25 15.89
CA ASP A 117 8.25 -10.67 14.84
C ASP A 117 9.61 -11.21 15.40
N THR A 118 9.78 -11.25 16.73
CA THR A 118 11.06 -11.69 17.37
C THR A 118 11.20 -13.20 17.48
N ASP A 119 10.14 -13.98 17.25
CA ASP A 119 10.15 -15.45 17.38
C ASP A 119 10.79 -16.17 16.17
N GLY A 120 11.07 -15.45 15.07
CA GLY A 120 11.67 -15.97 13.86
C GLY A 120 10.71 -16.71 12.93
N GLU A 121 9.47 -16.94 13.33
CA GLU A 121 8.41 -17.57 12.51
C GLU A 121 7.37 -16.54 12.06
N THR A 122 7.11 -15.55 12.88
CA THR A 122 6.18 -14.46 12.57
C THR A 122 6.84 -13.44 11.62
N HIS A 123 6.09 -12.95 10.67
CA HIS A 123 6.51 -11.86 9.78
C HIS A 123 5.30 -10.98 9.41
N LEU A 124 4.94 -10.08 10.34
CA LEU A 124 3.80 -9.20 10.20
C LEU A 124 4.17 -7.95 9.39
N LEU A 125 3.35 -7.65 8.39
CA LEU A 125 3.44 -6.37 7.67
C LEU A 125 2.76 -5.26 8.48
N ARG A 126 3.03 -4.03 8.08
CA ARG A 126 2.51 -2.86 8.79
C ARG A 126 1.08 -2.53 8.35
N PRO A 127 0.20 -2.18 9.31
CA PRO A 127 -1.13 -1.66 8.99
C PRO A 127 -1.03 -0.26 8.37
N GLY A 128 -2.11 0.22 7.77
CA GLY A 128 -2.16 1.56 7.21
C GLY A 128 -3.54 1.96 6.73
N ILE A 129 -3.66 3.19 6.25
CA ILE A 129 -4.92 3.78 5.82
C ILE A 129 -5.52 3.10 4.57
N GLY A 130 -4.75 2.25 3.90
CA GLY A 130 -5.16 1.47 2.74
C GLY A 130 -3.97 1.01 1.91
N VAL A 131 -4.24 0.23 0.87
CA VAL A 131 -3.25 -0.41 0.00
C VAL A 131 -3.36 0.13 -1.42
N GLY A 132 -2.34 0.83 -1.88
CA GLY A 132 -2.22 1.34 -3.24
C GLY A 132 -1.15 0.64 -4.07
N GLY A 133 -0.95 1.11 -5.29
CA GLY A 133 0.02 0.58 -6.25
C GLY A 133 -0.57 -0.46 -7.20
N HIS A 134 0.12 -0.73 -8.32
CA HIS A 134 -0.42 -1.64 -9.34
C HIS A 134 -0.26 -3.13 -9.06
N CYS A 135 0.41 -3.53 -7.99
CA CYS A 135 0.66 -4.94 -7.74
C CYS A 135 -0.25 -5.49 -6.62
N THR A 136 -0.08 -4.97 -5.40
CA THR A 136 -0.73 -5.54 -4.21
C THR A 136 -2.26 -5.53 -4.28
N PRO A 137 -2.93 -4.42 -4.65
CA PRO A 137 -4.40 -4.42 -4.73
C PRO A 137 -4.96 -5.08 -5.99
N VAL A 138 -4.13 -5.40 -6.99
CA VAL A 138 -4.58 -5.88 -8.31
C VAL A 138 -4.39 -7.39 -8.48
N TYR A 139 -3.23 -7.93 -8.13
CA TYR A 139 -2.89 -9.32 -8.40
C TYR A 139 -3.75 -10.36 -7.68
N PRO A 140 -4.31 -10.12 -6.48
CA PRO A 140 -5.28 -11.03 -5.89
C PRO A 140 -6.48 -11.31 -6.80
N HIS A 141 -6.97 -10.29 -7.53
CA HIS A 141 -8.09 -10.46 -8.47
C HIS A 141 -7.76 -11.39 -9.63
N PHE A 142 -6.49 -11.45 -10.08
CA PHE A 142 -6.10 -12.39 -11.12
C PHE A 142 -6.19 -13.84 -10.65
N LEU A 143 -5.76 -14.14 -9.41
CA LEU A 143 -5.88 -15.48 -8.87
C LEU A 143 -7.32 -15.84 -8.54
N ILE A 144 -8.10 -14.91 -7.95
CA ILE A 144 -9.55 -15.10 -7.70
C ILE A 144 -10.26 -15.44 -9.00
N ARG A 145 -10.02 -14.68 -10.08
CA ARG A 145 -10.59 -14.95 -11.40
C ARG A 145 -10.17 -16.31 -11.94
N GLY A 146 -8.88 -16.65 -11.84
CA GLY A 146 -8.36 -17.95 -12.25
C GLY A 146 -9.00 -19.11 -11.51
N ALA A 147 -9.15 -18.98 -10.19
CA ALA A 147 -9.81 -19.97 -9.35
C ALA A 147 -11.30 -20.15 -9.71
N THR A 148 -12.01 -19.04 -9.95
CA THR A 148 -13.41 -19.07 -10.40
C THR A 148 -13.59 -19.86 -11.70
N LEU A 149 -12.67 -19.71 -12.66
CA LEU A 149 -12.68 -20.47 -13.91
C LEU A 149 -12.45 -21.98 -13.71
N LEU A 150 -11.82 -22.35 -12.60
CA LEU A 150 -11.60 -23.75 -12.18
C LEU A 150 -12.69 -24.27 -11.22
N GLY A 151 -13.74 -23.47 -10.96
CA GLY A 151 -14.80 -23.83 -10.01
C GLY A 151 -14.39 -23.73 -8.54
N LEU A 152 -13.30 -23.04 -8.23
CA LEU A 152 -12.80 -22.87 -6.86
C LEU A 152 -13.13 -21.46 -6.33
N ARG A 153 -13.32 -21.37 -5.02
CA ARG A 153 -13.42 -20.11 -4.29
C ARG A 153 -12.24 -19.95 -3.32
N LEU A 154 -11.64 -18.78 -3.33
CA LEU A 154 -10.46 -18.46 -2.48
C LEU A 154 -10.87 -17.47 -1.39
N GLU A 155 -11.59 -17.96 -0.37
CA GLU A 155 -12.25 -17.16 0.67
C GLU A 155 -11.31 -16.21 1.41
N LEU A 156 -10.14 -16.70 1.84
CA LEU A 156 -9.16 -15.89 2.58
C LEU A 156 -8.64 -14.70 1.73
N ILE A 157 -8.43 -14.94 0.44
CA ILE A 157 -7.90 -13.92 -0.48
C ILE A 157 -8.96 -12.85 -0.75
N GLU A 158 -10.20 -13.28 -0.98
CA GLU A 158 -11.34 -12.37 -1.15
C GLU A 158 -11.57 -11.53 0.10
N LEU A 159 -11.54 -12.16 1.29
CA LEU A 159 -11.71 -11.49 2.57
C LEU A 159 -10.59 -10.48 2.83
N GLY A 160 -9.32 -10.87 2.62
CA GLY A 160 -8.18 -9.99 2.80
C GLY A 160 -8.28 -8.76 1.91
N ARG A 161 -8.65 -8.94 0.63
CA ARG A 161 -8.87 -7.81 -0.29
C ARG A 161 -9.99 -6.88 0.21
N ASN A 162 -11.11 -7.43 0.64
CA ASN A 162 -12.23 -6.66 1.17
C ASN A 162 -11.87 -5.87 2.45
N ILE A 163 -11.05 -6.42 3.33
CA ILE A 163 -10.56 -5.73 4.53
C ILE A 163 -9.73 -4.51 4.12
N ASN A 164 -8.76 -4.70 3.21
CA ASN A 164 -7.88 -3.62 2.75
C ASN A 164 -8.66 -2.52 1.99
N ASP A 165 -9.65 -2.89 1.19
CA ASP A 165 -10.47 -1.94 0.43
C ASP A 165 -11.37 -1.07 1.33
N ARG A 166 -11.78 -1.59 2.50
CA ARG A 166 -12.61 -0.84 3.47
C ARG A 166 -11.79 0.06 4.41
N GLN A 167 -10.46 -0.09 4.46
CA GLN A 167 -9.63 0.70 5.38
C GLN A 167 -9.86 2.21 5.27
N PRO A 168 -9.86 2.83 4.07
CA PRO A 168 -10.11 4.26 3.96
C PRO A 168 -11.45 4.68 4.58
N GLN A 169 -12.50 3.91 4.33
CA GLN A 169 -13.82 4.18 4.89
C GLN A 169 -13.82 4.09 6.41
N GLN A 170 -13.28 3.01 6.98
CA GLN A 170 -13.24 2.80 8.43
C GLN A 170 -12.47 3.92 9.14
N GLN A 171 -11.38 4.37 8.57
CA GLN A 171 -10.57 5.44 9.16
C GLN A 171 -11.26 6.81 9.06
N ILE A 172 -11.95 7.10 7.97
CA ILE A 172 -12.76 8.32 7.86
C ILE A 172 -13.98 8.28 8.80
N GLU A 173 -14.58 7.12 9.03
CA GLU A 173 -15.64 6.96 10.05
C GLU A 173 -15.12 7.26 11.46
N ARG A 174 -13.90 6.84 11.82
CA ARG A 174 -13.26 7.21 13.09
C ARG A 174 -13.04 8.72 13.20
N LEU A 175 -12.56 9.36 12.14
CA LEU A 175 -12.41 10.81 12.08
C LEU A 175 -13.77 11.51 12.24
N ALA A 176 -14.80 11.02 11.56
CA ALA A 176 -16.15 11.55 11.65
C ALA A 176 -16.72 11.44 13.07
N GLN A 177 -16.54 10.32 13.74
CA GLN A 177 -16.95 10.12 15.14
C GLN A 177 -16.23 11.11 16.07
N THR A 178 -14.92 11.25 15.91
CA THR A 178 -14.08 12.15 16.70
C THR A 178 -14.49 13.61 16.55
N LEU A 179 -14.80 14.05 15.33
CA LEU A 179 -15.21 15.42 15.02
C LEU A 179 -16.73 15.65 15.11
N ARG A 180 -17.52 14.66 15.50
CA ARG A 180 -18.98 14.71 15.58
C ARG A 180 -19.63 15.08 14.24
N GLY A 181 -19.14 14.48 13.14
CA GLY A 181 -19.57 14.68 11.78
C GLY A 181 -18.55 15.42 10.91
N LEU A 182 -18.62 15.19 9.59
CA LEU A 182 -17.74 15.83 8.60
C LEU A 182 -18.47 16.77 7.66
N ALA A 183 -19.79 16.85 7.71
CA ALA A 183 -20.57 17.73 6.84
C ALA A 183 -20.16 19.19 7.03
N GLY A 184 -19.79 19.87 5.92
CA GLY A 184 -19.32 21.24 5.90
C GLY A 184 -17.90 21.46 6.42
N ARG A 185 -17.21 20.43 6.92
CA ARG A 185 -15.80 20.55 7.36
C ARG A 185 -14.85 20.50 6.17
N HIS A 186 -13.71 21.13 6.34
CA HIS A 186 -12.62 21.07 5.37
C HIS A 186 -11.57 20.04 5.85
N VAL A 187 -11.36 18.99 5.06
CA VAL A 187 -10.36 17.95 5.31
C VAL A 187 -9.28 18.04 4.25
N HIS A 188 -8.03 18.12 4.69
CA HIS A 188 -6.87 18.19 3.82
C HIS A 188 -6.13 16.85 3.80
N ILE A 189 -5.83 16.34 2.61
CA ILE A 189 -5.10 15.07 2.42
C ILE A 189 -3.63 15.38 2.11
N LEU A 190 -2.71 14.74 2.82
CA LEU A 190 -1.27 14.80 2.56
C LEU A 190 -0.83 13.55 1.80
N GLY A 191 -0.40 13.74 0.57
CA GLY A 191 0.14 12.71 -0.33
C GLY A 191 -0.90 12.10 -1.27
N LEU A 192 -0.65 12.25 -2.57
CA LEU A 192 -1.35 11.57 -3.65
C LEU A 192 -0.69 10.23 -3.99
N ALA A 193 0.65 10.19 -4.02
CA ALA A 193 1.40 8.99 -4.36
C ALA A 193 1.01 7.80 -3.45
N PHE A 194 1.07 6.57 -3.96
CA PHE A 194 0.74 5.41 -3.14
C PHE A 194 1.84 5.03 -2.13
N ARG A 195 3.03 5.62 -2.26
CA ARG A 195 4.16 5.46 -1.31
C ARG A 195 5.14 6.63 -1.41
N PRO A 196 5.94 6.88 -0.35
CA PRO A 196 6.86 8.01 -0.33
C PRO A 196 7.97 7.90 -1.40
N ARG A 197 8.46 9.06 -1.84
CA ARG A 197 9.57 9.22 -2.79
C ARG A 197 9.36 8.59 -4.17
N VAL A 198 8.13 8.22 -4.52
CA VAL A 198 7.80 7.63 -5.82
C VAL A 198 6.62 8.37 -6.41
N ARG A 199 6.86 9.05 -7.53
CA ARG A 199 5.84 9.80 -8.26
C ARG A 199 4.95 8.85 -9.06
N GLU A 200 4.06 8.19 -8.34
CA GLU A 200 3.15 7.20 -8.89
C GLU A 200 1.86 7.12 -8.07
N ASP A 201 0.73 7.31 -8.72
CA ASP A 201 -0.61 7.37 -8.14
C ASP A 201 -1.52 6.19 -8.55
N ALA A 202 -0.93 5.11 -9.07
CA ALA A 202 -1.71 3.93 -9.45
C ALA A 202 -2.45 3.34 -8.25
N TYR A 203 -3.77 3.22 -8.37
CA TYR A 203 -4.66 2.73 -7.30
C TYR A 203 -4.40 3.39 -5.94
N THR A 204 -4.11 4.68 -5.96
CA THR A 204 -3.82 5.42 -4.72
C THR A 204 -5.02 5.42 -3.77
N THR A 205 -4.73 5.24 -2.49
CA THR A 205 -5.72 5.33 -1.41
C THR A 205 -6.34 6.74 -1.31
N ALA A 206 -5.61 7.79 -1.72
CA ALA A 206 -6.12 9.16 -1.73
C ALA A 206 -7.44 9.31 -2.51
N ARG A 207 -7.64 8.53 -3.57
CA ARG A 207 -8.89 8.51 -4.33
C ARG A 207 -10.07 7.97 -3.51
N SER A 208 -9.85 6.88 -2.79
CA SER A 208 -10.87 6.30 -1.90
C SER A 208 -11.19 7.24 -0.75
N LEU A 209 -10.16 7.84 -0.13
CA LEU A 209 -10.32 8.86 0.92
C LEU A 209 -11.14 10.06 0.42
N GLN A 210 -10.78 10.62 -0.74
CA GLN A 210 -11.54 11.73 -1.35
C GLN A 210 -13.01 11.36 -1.52
N THR A 211 -13.28 10.18 -2.06
CA THR A 211 -14.66 9.72 -2.31
C THR A 211 -15.45 9.61 -1.01
N VAL A 212 -14.89 8.98 0.02
CA VAL A 212 -15.55 8.80 1.32
C VAL A 212 -15.78 10.15 2.00
N LEU A 213 -14.79 11.03 1.98
CA LEU A 213 -14.89 12.38 2.57
C LEU A 213 -15.98 13.23 1.89
N ILE A 214 -16.00 13.26 0.56
CA ILE A 214 -17.04 13.99 -0.21
C ILE A 214 -18.43 13.42 0.09
N ASN A 215 -18.58 12.10 0.12
CA ASN A 215 -19.84 11.43 0.47
C ASN A 215 -20.29 11.73 1.91
N SER A 216 -19.35 12.04 2.79
CA SER A 216 -19.63 12.51 4.17
C SER A 216 -19.92 14.00 4.26
N GLY A 217 -19.98 14.72 3.13
CA GLY A 217 -20.27 16.15 3.05
C GLY A 217 -19.09 17.06 3.37
N ALA A 218 -17.86 16.55 3.37
CA ALA A 218 -16.66 17.34 3.60
C ALA A 218 -16.21 18.07 2.31
N LYS A 219 -15.61 19.26 2.49
CA LYS A 219 -14.73 19.87 1.49
C LYS A 219 -13.38 19.20 1.56
N VAL A 220 -12.81 18.80 0.42
CA VAL A 220 -11.55 18.05 0.37
C VAL A 220 -10.53 18.79 -0.48
N THR A 221 -9.34 18.97 0.06
CA THR A 221 -8.16 19.45 -0.67
C THR A 221 -7.01 18.46 -0.49
N ILE A 222 -6.01 18.52 -1.35
CA ILE A 222 -4.85 17.64 -1.34
C ILE A 222 -3.57 18.39 -1.69
N GLU A 223 -2.46 17.96 -1.11
CA GLU A 223 -1.11 18.29 -1.58
C GLU A 223 -0.24 17.04 -1.67
N ASP A 224 0.76 17.09 -2.54
CA ASP A 224 1.80 16.05 -2.65
C ASP A 224 3.08 16.71 -3.19
N PRO A 225 4.23 16.56 -2.53
CA PRO A 225 5.48 17.24 -2.93
C PRO A 225 6.01 16.82 -4.30
N LEU A 226 5.52 15.72 -4.87
CA LEU A 226 5.95 15.20 -6.16
C LEU A 226 5.02 15.62 -7.31
N TYR A 227 3.92 16.35 -7.05
CA TYR A 227 2.92 16.73 -8.04
C TYR A 227 2.63 18.23 -7.99
N GLU A 228 2.62 18.85 -9.15
CA GLU A 228 2.19 20.24 -9.29
C GLU A 228 0.67 20.39 -9.16
N ALA A 229 0.20 21.57 -8.75
CA ALA A 229 -1.24 21.84 -8.58
C ALA A 229 -2.06 21.52 -9.84
N SER A 230 -1.56 21.86 -11.02
CA SER A 230 -2.21 21.55 -12.31
C SER A 230 -2.37 20.04 -12.56
N GLU A 231 -1.43 19.25 -12.08
CA GLU A 231 -1.46 17.79 -12.21
C GLU A 231 -2.45 17.14 -11.24
N LEU A 232 -2.59 17.71 -10.03
CA LEU A 232 -3.62 17.31 -9.08
C LEU A 232 -5.01 17.59 -9.64
N VAL A 233 -5.21 18.78 -10.25
CA VAL A 233 -6.46 19.13 -10.93
C VAL A 233 -6.77 18.18 -12.09
N ALA A 234 -5.79 17.89 -12.94
CA ALA A 234 -5.95 16.94 -14.05
C ALA A 234 -6.37 15.54 -13.60
N ARG A 235 -6.07 15.19 -12.34
CA ARG A 235 -6.47 13.93 -11.70
C ARG A 235 -7.79 14.04 -10.92
N GLY A 236 -8.46 15.19 -10.96
CA GLY A 236 -9.75 15.41 -10.32
C GLY A 236 -9.66 15.69 -8.82
N PHE A 237 -8.52 16.17 -8.35
CA PHE A 237 -8.36 16.67 -6.98
C PHE A 237 -8.36 18.19 -6.94
N VAL A 238 -8.69 18.75 -5.79
CA VAL A 238 -8.59 20.17 -5.51
C VAL A 238 -7.28 20.42 -4.76
N PRO A 239 -6.30 21.09 -5.36
CA PRO A 239 -5.08 21.45 -4.66
C PRO A 239 -5.35 22.40 -3.49
N GLY A 240 -4.54 22.34 -2.45
CA GLY A 240 -4.59 23.23 -1.30
C GLY A 240 -3.40 23.02 -0.40
N CYS A 241 -3.30 23.81 0.63
CA CYS A 241 -2.29 23.69 1.67
C CYS A 241 -2.95 23.97 3.03
N VAL A 242 -2.45 23.38 4.11
CA VAL A 242 -2.93 23.71 5.46
C VAL A 242 -2.78 25.20 5.74
N LYS A 243 -1.72 25.84 5.24
CA LYS A 243 -1.44 27.27 5.40
C LYS A 243 -2.46 28.21 4.72
N ASP A 244 -3.30 27.69 3.83
CA ASP A 244 -4.40 28.48 3.26
C ASP A 244 -5.51 28.77 4.28
N GLY A 245 -5.47 28.11 5.44
CA GLY A 245 -6.40 28.27 6.55
C GLY A 245 -7.74 27.56 6.36
N GLY A 246 -8.52 27.49 7.45
CA GLY A 246 -9.86 26.92 7.42
C GLY A 246 -9.91 25.40 7.28
N VAL A 247 -8.79 24.67 7.43
CA VAL A 247 -8.73 23.22 7.48
C VAL A 247 -9.14 22.75 8.87
N ASP A 248 -10.13 21.87 8.96
CA ASP A 248 -10.59 21.27 10.22
C ASP A 248 -9.80 20.01 10.61
N ALA A 249 -9.37 19.22 9.62
CA ALA A 249 -8.60 18.01 9.85
C ALA A 249 -7.59 17.72 8.73
N VAL A 250 -6.50 17.09 9.10
CA VAL A 250 -5.45 16.62 8.17
C VAL A 250 -5.44 15.11 8.16
N VAL A 251 -5.35 14.51 6.96
CA VAL A 251 -5.26 13.05 6.76
C VAL A 251 -3.97 12.73 6.04
N LEU A 252 -3.05 12.04 6.70
CA LEU A 252 -1.82 11.57 6.08
C LEU A 252 -2.07 10.27 5.30
N ASN A 253 -2.06 10.37 3.98
CA ASN A 253 -2.14 9.20 3.09
C ASN A 253 -0.77 8.63 2.77
N THR A 254 0.24 9.50 2.55
CA THR A 254 1.58 9.09 2.14
C THR A 254 2.63 9.79 2.98
N ALA A 255 3.48 9.01 3.63
CA ALA A 255 4.55 9.51 4.49
C ALA A 255 5.75 9.99 3.65
N HIS A 256 5.60 11.11 2.93
CA HIS A 256 6.73 11.77 2.29
C HIS A 256 7.63 12.44 3.35
N PRO A 257 8.96 12.47 3.15
CA PRO A 257 9.88 13.13 4.10
C PRO A 257 9.52 14.60 4.35
N GLU A 258 8.95 15.27 3.35
CA GLU A 258 8.53 16.67 3.45
C GLU A 258 7.39 16.89 4.47
N PHE A 259 6.74 15.80 4.92
CA PHE A 259 5.70 15.84 5.94
C PHE A 259 6.19 15.40 7.33
N GLU A 260 7.47 15.05 7.49
CA GLU A 260 8.03 14.63 8.78
C GLU A 260 8.10 15.81 9.77
N ASP A 261 8.64 16.94 9.31
CA ASP A 261 8.90 18.12 10.13
C ASP A 261 7.79 19.18 9.98
N VAL A 262 6.58 18.86 10.44
CA VAL A 262 5.45 19.80 10.42
C VAL A 262 5.31 20.55 11.75
N ASP A 263 4.89 21.81 11.70
CA ASP A 263 4.58 22.60 12.89
C ASP A 263 3.11 22.40 13.29
N PHE A 264 2.87 21.52 14.26
CA PHE A 264 1.53 21.24 14.77
C PHE A 264 0.92 22.43 15.52
N LEU A 265 1.74 23.29 16.15
CA LEU A 265 1.25 24.52 16.78
C LEU A 265 0.73 25.50 15.74
N ASP A 266 1.45 25.64 14.61
CA ASP A 266 0.97 26.44 13.49
C ASP A 266 -0.33 25.87 12.91
N TRP A 267 -0.43 24.56 12.70
CA TRP A 267 -1.67 23.94 12.26
C TRP A 267 -2.83 24.19 13.22
N ARG A 268 -2.57 24.09 14.52
CA ARG A 268 -3.57 24.40 15.56
C ARG A 268 -4.02 25.87 15.51
N ALA A 269 -3.08 26.80 15.33
CA ALA A 269 -3.37 28.22 15.20
C ALA A 269 -4.20 28.54 13.94
N GLN A 270 -4.03 27.78 12.86
CA GLN A 270 -4.79 27.91 11.63
C GLN A 270 -6.16 27.22 11.66
N GLY A 271 -6.52 26.55 12.75
CA GLY A 271 -7.86 25.99 12.98
C GLY A 271 -7.97 24.49 12.86
N VAL A 272 -6.88 23.76 12.57
CA VAL A 272 -6.87 22.29 12.57
C VAL A 272 -7.26 21.77 13.97
N LYS A 273 -8.12 20.78 14.02
CA LYS A 273 -8.65 20.16 15.25
C LYS A 273 -8.15 18.74 15.43
N ALA A 274 -7.98 18.01 14.34
CA ALA A 274 -7.61 16.60 14.39
C ALA A 274 -6.64 16.23 13.25
N VAL A 275 -5.81 15.25 13.55
CA VAL A 275 -4.88 14.62 12.59
C VAL A 275 -5.18 13.14 12.53
N LEU A 276 -5.41 12.62 11.33
CA LEU A 276 -5.48 11.18 11.05
C LEU A 276 -4.17 10.75 10.39
N ASP A 277 -3.30 10.16 11.19
CA ASP A 277 -2.02 9.63 10.73
C ASP A 277 -2.19 8.22 10.16
N GLY A 278 -2.29 8.13 8.84
CA GLY A 278 -2.51 6.88 8.11
C GLY A 278 -1.26 6.00 7.99
N ARG A 279 -0.10 6.45 8.48
CA ARG A 279 1.20 5.79 8.26
C ARG A 279 2.09 5.69 9.50
N ALA A 280 1.63 6.18 10.66
CA ALA A 280 2.42 6.31 11.87
C ALA A 280 3.74 7.08 11.65
N LEU A 281 3.61 8.23 10.99
CA LEU A 281 4.73 9.11 10.69
C LEU A 281 5.10 9.97 11.91
N TRP A 282 4.08 10.43 12.64
CA TRP A 282 4.24 11.42 13.71
C TRP A 282 4.15 10.81 15.10
N CYS A 283 4.91 11.38 16.03
CA CYS A 283 4.75 11.08 17.43
C CYS A 283 3.39 11.59 17.93
N ALA A 284 2.59 10.70 18.53
CA ALA A 284 1.27 11.06 19.02
C ALA A 284 1.33 12.16 20.08
N ASP A 285 2.35 12.13 20.94
CA ASP A 285 2.49 13.09 22.04
C ASP A 285 2.77 14.50 21.51
N ASP A 286 3.60 14.67 20.47
CA ASP A 286 3.86 15.97 19.84
C ASP A 286 2.59 16.60 19.26
N VAL A 287 1.74 15.80 18.63
CA VAL A 287 0.45 16.24 18.09
C VAL A 287 -0.50 16.66 19.21
N ILE A 288 -0.55 15.88 20.29
CA ILE A 288 -1.42 16.11 21.45
C ILE A 288 -0.97 17.33 22.24
N ASP A 289 0.34 17.50 22.45
CA ASP A 289 0.93 18.64 23.16
C ASP A 289 0.68 19.97 22.42
N ALA A 290 0.56 19.92 21.09
CA ALA A 290 0.11 21.05 20.29
C ALA A 290 -1.40 21.34 20.41
N GLY A 291 -2.17 20.53 21.16
CA GLY A 291 -3.60 20.69 21.37
C GLY A 291 -4.48 20.14 20.24
N LEU A 292 -3.95 19.24 19.43
CA LEU A 292 -4.67 18.53 18.39
C LEU A 292 -5.15 17.16 18.87
N ILE A 293 -6.20 16.64 18.24
CA ILE A 293 -6.61 15.24 18.45
C ILE A 293 -5.80 14.35 17.50
N TYR A 294 -5.13 13.34 18.03
CA TYR A 294 -4.39 12.36 17.25
C TYR A 294 -5.18 11.08 17.02
N LEU A 295 -5.24 10.64 15.78
CA LEU A 295 -5.83 9.39 15.32
C LEU A 295 -4.75 8.65 14.50
N GLY A 296 -4.07 7.69 15.12
CA GLY A 296 -3.12 6.81 14.41
C GLY A 296 -3.79 5.50 14.02
N ILE A 297 -3.28 4.84 12.97
CA ILE A 297 -3.69 3.47 12.65
C ILE A 297 -3.13 2.52 13.71
N GLY A 298 -4.02 1.76 14.35
CA GLY A 298 -3.64 0.84 15.42
C GLY A 298 -3.29 1.50 16.75
N ILE A 299 -3.66 2.76 16.91
CA ILE A 299 -3.50 3.53 18.14
C ILE A 299 -4.87 4.09 18.53
N ALA A 300 -5.28 3.92 19.79
CA ALA A 300 -6.52 4.51 20.28
C ALA A 300 -6.50 6.03 20.09
N ALA A 301 -7.66 6.62 19.79
CA ALA A 301 -7.77 8.08 19.66
C ALA A 301 -7.34 8.75 20.97
N ARG A 302 -6.44 9.74 20.88
CA ARG A 302 -5.91 10.46 22.03
C ARG A 302 -6.16 11.96 21.85
N ALA A 303 -6.70 12.59 22.89
CA ALA A 303 -6.84 14.04 22.99
C ALA A 303 -6.23 14.47 24.30
N GLY A 304 -5.60 15.64 24.34
CA GLY A 304 -4.86 16.08 25.52
C GLY A 304 -5.71 16.12 26.80
N THR A 305 -5.50 15.14 27.67
CA THR A 305 -5.54 15.20 29.13
C THR A 305 -4.80 13.96 29.66
N ALA A 306 -3.74 14.21 30.44
CA ALA A 306 -2.95 13.28 31.24
C ALA A 306 -1.89 12.41 30.54
N HIS A 307 -0.66 12.68 30.95
CA HIS A 307 0.56 11.96 30.65
C HIS A 307 0.45 10.44 30.89
N GLU A 308 0.78 9.65 29.87
CA GLU A 308 1.49 8.39 30.06
C GLU A 308 2.42 8.17 28.89
N THR A 309 3.68 8.06 29.19
CA THR A 309 4.85 8.09 28.35
C THR A 309 5.05 6.77 27.59
N ALA A 310 5.34 6.82 26.30
CA ALA A 310 6.44 6.10 25.65
C ALA A 310 6.42 6.27 24.13
N CYS A 311 7.19 7.24 23.64
CA CYS A 311 7.65 7.19 22.25
C CYS A 311 8.78 6.14 22.16
N VAL A 312 8.56 5.06 21.45
CA VAL A 312 9.62 4.14 21.03
C VAL A 312 10.09 4.59 19.65
N GLU A 313 11.30 5.10 19.58
CA GLU A 313 11.92 5.42 18.29
C GLU A 313 12.03 4.13 17.44
N VAL A 314 11.31 4.10 16.35
CA VAL A 314 11.41 3.03 15.35
C VAL A 314 12.47 3.44 14.35
N HIS A 315 13.71 3.01 14.58
CA HIS A 315 14.74 3.07 13.55
C HIS A 315 14.51 1.95 12.54
N THR A 316 14.37 2.34 11.28
CA THR A 316 14.22 1.50 10.06
C THR A 316 15.49 0.74 9.69
#